data_e41173bb37cc83b518ebdcb3e38ff9ed
#
_entry.id   e41173bb37cc83b518ebdcb3e38ff9ed
#
_cell.length_a   1.000
_cell.length_b   1.000
_cell.length_c   1.000
_cell.angle_alpha   90.00
_cell.angle_beta   90.00
_cell.angle_gamma   90.00
#
_symmetry.space_group_name_H-M   'P 1'
#
loop_
_entity.id
_entity.type
_entity.pdbx_description
1 polymer ?
#
loop_
_entity_poly.entity_id
_entity_poly.type
_entity_poly.pdbx_seq_one_letter_code
_entity_poly.pdbx_strand_id
1 'polypeptide(L)'
;MTQPAPHHDLQSLPATAERQLERAPRTLTLLMAARLITGGGEGLCRLRNISATGMMIETGTPLAGDQPLGVELRNGRVLTGRAVWTRDGRAGVHFDAPASVEEVVALQGPVSRVRRGRQPRSPRIAVAAVSEVRMGATTLKAQVKDISQGGACIALPVTAAAEERIMLAIPGLPMKLAIVRWSGERTGLVFAEPLPFELLSRWLGEQPSP
;
A
#
# COMPACT_ATOMS: atom_id res chain seq x y z
N MET A 1 -18.88 -67.45 -51.14
CA MET A 1 -18.03 -66.27 -51.43
C MET A 1 -18.83 -65.09 -50.97
N THR A 2 -18.55 -64.64 -49.75
CA THR A 2 -19.28 -63.53 -49.12
C THR A 2 -18.25 -62.52 -48.70
N GLN A 3 -18.25 -61.33 -49.27
CA GLN A 3 -17.37 -60.20 -48.95
C GLN A 3 -17.84 -59.55 -47.61
N PRO A 4 -16.94 -59.21 -46.75
CA PRO A 4 -17.29 -58.40 -45.59
C PRO A 4 -17.30 -56.89 -45.96
N ALA A 5 -18.27 -56.18 -45.30
CA ALA A 5 -18.48 -54.72 -45.44
C ALA A 5 -17.38 -53.90 -44.80
N PRO A 6 -17.12 -52.67 -45.25
CA PRO A 6 -16.09 -51.84 -44.70
C PRO A 6 -16.49 -51.21 -43.37
N HIS A 7 -15.57 -51.26 -42.39
CA HIS A 7 -15.68 -50.58 -41.11
C HIS A 7 -15.57 -49.06 -41.30
N HIS A 8 -16.57 -48.31 -40.85
CA HIS A 8 -16.49 -46.88 -40.69
C HIS A 8 -15.54 -46.50 -39.55
N ASP A 9 -14.43 -45.89 -39.87
CA ASP A 9 -13.56 -45.20 -38.94
C ASP A 9 -14.32 -44.02 -38.34
N LEU A 10 -14.61 -44.09 -37.03
CA LEU A 10 -15.01 -42.94 -36.22
C LEU A 10 -13.76 -42.08 -36.00
N GLN A 11 -13.60 -41.04 -36.84
CA GLN A 11 -12.64 -40.00 -36.63
C GLN A 11 -12.91 -39.32 -35.30
N SER A 12 -12.01 -39.53 -34.35
CA SER A 12 -11.92 -38.83 -33.08
C SER A 12 -11.82 -37.32 -33.31
N LEU A 13 -12.80 -36.58 -32.80
CA LEU A 13 -12.76 -35.13 -32.68
C LEU A 13 -11.58 -34.72 -31.82
N PRO A 14 -10.81 -33.70 -32.20
CA PRO A 14 -9.72 -33.22 -31.36
C PRO A 14 -10.29 -32.62 -30.09
N ALA A 15 -9.76 -33.06 -28.94
CA ALA A 15 -10.04 -32.51 -27.62
C ALA A 15 -9.83 -30.99 -27.65
N THR A 16 -10.82 -30.32 -27.15
CA THR A 16 -10.81 -28.85 -26.92
C THR A 16 -9.52 -28.49 -26.20
N ALA A 17 -8.64 -27.79 -26.89
CA ALA A 17 -7.44 -27.22 -26.31
C ALA A 17 -7.87 -26.19 -25.25
N GLU A 18 -7.82 -26.59 -23.98
CA GLU A 18 -7.79 -25.66 -22.86
C GLU A 18 -6.62 -24.72 -23.10
N ARG A 19 -6.90 -23.49 -23.52
CA ARG A 19 -5.92 -22.43 -23.51
C ARG A 19 -5.50 -22.22 -22.06
N GLN A 20 -4.46 -22.92 -21.62
CA GLN A 20 -3.67 -22.48 -20.49
C GLN A 20 -3.15 -21.08 -20.86
N LEU A 21 -3.78 -20.07 -20.27
CA LEU A 21 -3.23 -18.73 -20.24
C LEU A 21 -1.85 -18.86 -19.59
N GLU A 22 -0.80 -18.87 -20.41
CA GLU A 22 0.58 -18.80 -19.95
C GLU A 22 0.69 -17.58 -19.03
N ARG A 23 0.78 -17.87 -17.72
CA ARG A 23 1.08 -16.83 -16.74
C ARG A 23 2.45 -16.27 -17.09
N ALA A 24 2.48 -15.01 -17.54
CA ALA A 24 3.72 -14.27 -17.72
C ALA A 24 4.62 -14.47 -16.49
N PRO A 25 5.94 -14.65 -16.67
CA PRO A 25 6.86 -14.94 -15.58
C PRO A 25 6.68 -13.90 -14.46
N ARG A 26 6.40 -14.38 -13.24
CA ARG A 26 6.26 -13.53 -12.05
C ARG A 26 7.64 -12.97 -11.73
N THR A 27 7.88 -11.76 -12.13
CA THR A 27 9.16 -11.10 -11.95
C THR A 27 9.15 -10.32 -10.64
N LEU A 28 10.02 -10.68 -9.72
CA LEU A 28 10.46 -10.03 -8.49
C LEU A 28 9.46 -9.89 -7.33
N THR A 29 9.89 -10.38 -6.17
CA THR A 29 9.29 -10.02 -4.87
C THR A 29 9.64 -8.58 -4.54
N LEU A 30 8.65 -7.72 -4.47
CA LEU A 30 8.77 -6.33 -4.12
C LEU A 30 8.24 -6.14 -2.69
N LEU A 31 8.92 -5.34 -1.86
CA LEU A 31 8.43 -4.95 -0.53
C LEU A 31 8.31 -3.42 -0.46
N MET A 32 7.61 -2.83 -1.43
CA MET A 32 7.49 -1.38 -1.55
C MET A 32 6.15 -0.90 -1.00
N ALA A 33 6.19 -0.06 0.04
CA ALA A 33 5.01 0.63 0.53
C ALA A 33 4.53 1.66 -0.51
N ALA A 34 3.22 1.68 -0.76
CA ALA A 34 2.55 2.55 -1.71
C ALA A 34 1.21 3.02 -1.13
N ARG A 35 0.66 4.11 -1.68
CA ARG A 35 -0.67 4.58 -1.34
C ARG A 35 -1.70 3.78 -2.13
N LEU A 36 -2.68 3.24 -1.44
CA LEU A 36 -3.85 2.61 -2.03
C LEU A 36 -4.96 3.65 -2.14
N ILE A 37 -5.55 3.77 -3.31
CA ILE A 37 -6.66 4.69 -3.60
C ILE A 37 -7.87 3.85 -3.98
N THR A 38 -8.98 4.06 -3.29
CA THR A 38 -10.26 3.37 -3.54
C THR A 38 -11.40 4.38 -3.54
N GLY A 39 -12.57 3.97 -3.98
CA GLY A 39 -13.79 4.80 -3.83
C GLY A 39 -14.17 5.10 -2.38
N GLY A 40 -13.65 4.32 -1.41
CA GLY A 40 -13.82 4.54 0.02
C GLY A 40 -12.72 5.37 0.67
N GLY A 41 -11.75 5.91 -0.08
CA GLY A 41 -10.67 6.75 0.44
C GLY A 41 -9.27 6.20 0.18
N GLU A 42 -8.31 6.72 0.93
CA GLU A 42 -6.89 6.36 0.82
C GLU A 42 -6.48 5.38 1.91
N GLY A 43 -5.60 4.46 1.56
CA GLY A 43 -5.02 3.48 2.49
C GLY A 43 -3.54 3.25 2.23
N LEU A 44 -2.96 2.35 3.00
CA LEU A 44 -1.58 1.92 2.83
C LEU A 44 -1.56 0.49 2.29
N CYS A 45 -0.80 0.27 1.22
CA CYS A 45 -0.53 -1.07 0.73
C CYS A 45 0.97 -1.31 0.54
N ARG A 46 1.33 -2.59 0.40
CA ARG A 46 2.69 -3.02 0.07
C ARG A 46 2.64 -3.87 -1.19
N LEU A 47 3.36 -3.48 -2.23
CA LEU A 47 3.56 -4.34 -3.40
C LEU A 47 4.37 -5.57 -3.00
N ARG A 48 3.85 -6.76 -3.35
CA ARG A 48 4.50 -8.06 -3.10
C ARG A 48 5.11 -8.63 -4.37
N ASN A 49 4.42 -8.51 -5.47
CA ASN A 49 4.93 -8.83 -6.80
C ASN A 49 4.19 -8.03 -7.88
N ILE A 50 4.79 -7.96 -9.07
CA ILE A 50 4.23 -7.26 -10.22
C ILE A 50 4.55 -8.03 -11.51
N SER A 51 3.66 -7.91 -12.48
CA SER A 51 3.82 -8.33 -13.87
C SER A 51 3.34 -7.20 -14.79
N ALA A 52 3.45 -7.36 -16.09
CA ALA A 52 2.95 -6.38 -17.04
C ALA A 52 1.43 -6.14 -16.94
N THR A 53 0.65 -7.14 -16.52
CA THR A 53 -0.82 -7.10 -16.52
C THR A 53 -1.44 -7.01 -15.13
N GLY A 54 -0.64 -7.05 -14.06
CA GLY A 54 -1.19 -7.01 -12.71
C GLY A 54 -0.15 -7.06 -11.62
N MET A 55 -0.62 -6.96 -10.39
CA MET A 55 0.21 -7.00 -9.18
C MET A 55 -0.49 -7.74 -8.05
N MET A 56 0.29 -8.16 -7.07
CA MET A 56 -0.22 -8.58 -5.77
C MET A 56 0.17 -7.53 -4.73
N ILE A 57 -0.82 -7.07 -3.98
CA ILE A 57 -0.63 -6.14 -2.85
C ILE A 57 -1.01 -6.80 -1.53
N GLU A 58 -0.44 -6.29 -0.46
CA GLU A 58 -0.83 -6.56 0.93
C GLU A 58 -1.36 -5.26 1.52
N THR A 59 -2.54 -5.30 2.15
CA THR A 59 -3.19 -4.12 2.73
C THR A 59 -4.11 -4.51 3.89
N GLY A 60 -4.27 -3.63 4.86
CA GLY A 60 -5.30 -3.74 5.90
C GLY A 60 -6.64 -3.11 5.49
N THR A 61 -6.67 -2.37 4.37
CA THR A 61 -7.92 -1.81 3.83
C THR A 61 -8.78 -2.94 3.26
N PRO A 62 -10.03 -3.10 3.70
CA PRO A 62 -10.95 -4.07 3.11
C PRO A 62 -11.18 -3.77 1.63
N LEU A 63 -11.07 -4.78 0.79
CA LEU A 63 -11.33 -4.69 -0.66
C LEU A 63 -12.39 -5.71 -1.05
N ALA A 64 -13.36 -5.28 -1.85
CA ALA A 64 -14.35 -6.17 -2.46
C ALA A 64 -13.80 -6.76 -3.78
N GLY A 65 -14.38 -7.88 -4.22
CA GLY A 65 -14.12 -8.41 -5.55
C GLY A 65 -14.59 -7.44 -6.63
N ASP A 66 -13.83 -7.34 -7.71
CA ASP A 66 -14.05 -6.45 -8.86
C ASP A 66 -14.05 -4.93 -8.51
N GLN A 67 -13.56 -4.57 -7.31
CA GLN A 67 -13.47 -3.18 -6.88
C GLN A 67 -12.39 -2.44 -7.67
N PRO A 68 -12.70 -1.27 -8.29
CA PRO A 68 -11.70 -0.42 -8.90
C PRO A 68 -10.79 0.20 -7.83
N LEU A 69 -9.51 0.26 -8.12
CA LEU A 69 -8.52 0.86 -7.23
C LEU A 69 -7.32 1.43 -8.00
N GLY A 70 -6.58 2.32 -7.35
CA GLY A 70 -5.30 2.83 -7.80
C GLY A 70 -4.21 2.55 -6.77
N VAL A 71 -3.01 2.30 -7.24
CA VAL A 71 -1.81 2.20 -6.40
C VAL A 71 -0.83 3.29 -6.82
N GLU A 72 -0.67 4.30 -5.96
CA GLU A 72 0.27 5.39 -6.20
C GLU A 72 1.65 5.00 -5.70
N LEU A 73 2.59 5.00 -6.62
CA LEU A 73 4.00 4.70 -6.39
C LEU A 73 4.74 5.94 -5.86
N ARG A 74 5.97 5.75 -5.38
CA ARG A 74 6.80 6.82 -4.79
C ARG A 74 7.09 8.01 -5.71
N ASN A 75 7.01 7.83 -7.02
CA ASN A 75 7.21 8.89 -8.02
C ASN A 75 5.92 9.63 -8.38
N GLY A 76 4.80 9.32 -7.71
CA GLY A 76 3.48 9.88 -7.98
C GLY A 76 2.71 9.20 -9.11
N ARG A 77 3.29 8.20 -9.80
CA ARG A 77 2.56 7.42 -10.81
C ARG A 77 1.51 6.54 -10.13
N VAL A 78 0.31 6.55 -10.67
CA VAL A 78 -0.79 5.71 -10.22
C VAL A 78 -0.97 4.56 -11.21
N LEU A 79 -0.94 3.33 -10.71
CA LEU A 79 -1.32 2.13 -11.46
C LEU A 79 -2.77 1.83 -11.13
N THR A 80 -3.66 1.93 -12.12
CA THR A 80 -5.09 1.66 -11.95
C THR A 80 -5.44 0.23 -12.36
N GLY A 81 -6.50 -0.32 -11.74
CA GLY A 81 -6.96 -1.66 -12.02
C GLY A 81 -8.09 -2.08 -11.10
N ARG A 82 -8.38 -3.39 -11.09
CA ARG A 82 -9.44 -3.99 -10.28
C ARG A 82 -8.91 -5.13 -9.42
N ALA A 83 -9.46 -5.28 -8.22
CA ALA A 83 -9.19 -6.41 -7.35
C ALA A 83 -9.88 -7.66 -7.93
N VAL A 84 -9.09 -8.63 -8.41
CA VAL A 84 -9.62 -9.89 -8.98
C VAL A 84 -9.77 -11.00 -7.94
N TRP A 85 -9.10 -10.89 -6.82
CA TRP A 85 -9.26 -11.75 -5.66
C TRP A 85 -8.74 -11.04 -4.40
N THR A 86 -9.32 -11.39 -3.25
CA THR A 86 -8.89 -10.92 -1.93
C THR A 86 -8.82 -12.10 -0.97
N ARG A 87 -7.74 -12.23 -0.21
CA ARG A 87 -7.53 -13.27 0.81
C ARG A 87 -6.46 -12.84 1.81
N ASP A 88 -6.72 -13.01 3.10
CA ASP A 88 -5.72 -12.87 4.18
C ASP A 88 -4.93 -11.55 4.14
N GLY A 89 -5.61 -10.43 3.94
CA GLY A 89 -4.99 -9.10 3.84
C GLY A 89 -4.18 -8.89 2.55
N ARG A 90 -4.37 -9.74 1.55
CA ARG A 90 -3.76 -9.63 0.22
C ARG A 90 -4.82 -9.53 -0.85
N ALA A 91 -4.47 -8.87 -1.95
CA ALA A 91 -5.30 -8.78 -3.13
C ALA A 91 -4.47 -8.94 -4.41
N GLY A 92 -5.01 -9.67 -5.36
CA GLY A 92 -4.54 -9.66 -6.74
C GLY A 92 -5.25 -8.56 -7.51
N VAL A 93 -4.49 -7.73 -8.19
CA VAL A 93 -4.99 -6.60 -8.98
C VAL A 93 -4.66 -6.84 -10.44
N HIS A 94 -5.66 -6.77 -11.30
CA HIS A 94 -5.49 -6.74 -12.75
C HIS A 94 -5.48 -5.28 -13.21
N PHE A 95 -4.49 -4.89 -13.99
CA PHE A 95 -4.35 -3.51 -14.47
C PHE A 95 -5.34 -3.19 -15.60
N ASP A 96 -5.80 -1.94 -15.66
CA ASP A 96 -6.60 -1.42 -16.78
C ASP A 96 -5.77 -1.28 -18.06
N ALA A 97 -4.47 -1.05 -17.91
CA ALA A 97 -3.49 -0.98 -19.01
C ALA A 97 -2.16 -1.61 -18.60
N PRO A 98 -1.41 -2.23 -19.50
CA PRO A 98 -0.12 -2.83 -19.19
C PRO A 98 0.85 -1.85 -18.52
N ALA A 99 1.59 -2.31 -17.51
CA ALA A 99 2.60 -1.54 -16.82
C ALA A 99 4.01 -2.02 -17.17
N SER A 100 4.97 -1.10 -17.25
CA SER A 100 6.40 -1.44 -17.34
C SER A 100 6.90 -1.90 -15.98
N VAL A 101 7.25 -3.17 -15.88
CA VAL A 101 7.80 -3.77 -14.67
C VAL A 101 9.16 -3.17 -14.33
N GLU A 102 9.98 -2.89 -15.34
CA GLU A 102 11.32 -2.31 -15.21
C GLU A 102 11.25 -0.92 -14.56
N GLU A 103 10.30 -0.08 -14.97
CA GLU A 103 10.09 1.24 -14.38
C GLU A 103 9.69 1.14 -12.91
N VAL A 104 8.79 0.22 -12.56
CA VAL A 104 8.35 0.03 -11.17
C VAL A 104 9.48 -0.51 -10.31
N VAL A 105 10.27 -1.45 -10.83
CA VAL A 105 11.45 -2.00 -10.14
C VAL A 105 12.53 -0.95 -9.95
N ALA A 106 12.77 -0.09 -10.94
CA ALA A 106 13.73 1.00 -10.84
C ALA A 106 13.42 1.98 -9.69
N LEU A 107 12.15 2.14 -9.32
CA LEU A 107 11.73 2.95 -8.18
C LEU A 107 12.16 2.37 -6.82
N GLN A 108 12.50 1.10 -6.74
CA GLN A 108 13.03 0.51 -5.51
C GLN A 108 14.43 1.03 -5.18
N GLY A 109 15.20 1.44 -6.19
CA GLY A 109 16.58 1.87 -6.05
C GLY A 109 17.48 0.77 -5.48
N PRO A 110 18.77 0.77 -5.70
CA PRO A 110 19.66 -0.11 -4.99
C PRO A 110 19.61 0.22 -3.48
N VAL A 111 19.38 -0.79 -2.66
CA VAL A 111 19.41 -0.71 -1.17
C VAL A 111 20.73 -0.09 -0.67
N SER A 112 21.77 -0.10 -1.50
CA SER A 112 23.12 0.38 -1.20
C SER A 112 23.33 1.90 -1.25
N ARG A 113 22.35 2.71 -1.68
CA ARG A 113 22.41 4.16 -1.54
C ARG A 113 21.57 4.69 -0.38
N VAL A 114 21.67 4.08 0.78
CA VAL A 114 21.38 4.76 2.04
C VAL A 114 22.43 5.86 2.19
N ARG A 115 22.21 7.02 1.55
CA ARG A 115 22.85 8.26 2.00
C ARG A 115 22.48 8.37 3.46
N ARG A 116 23.49 8.37 4.33
CA ARG A 116 23.40 8.52 5.78
C ARG A 116 22.17 9.38 6.15
N GLY A 117 21.17 8.80 6.79
CA GLY A 117 20.11 9.49 7.48
C GLY A 117 18.78 9.73 6.74
N ARG A 118 18.57 9.33 5.47
CA ARG A 118 17.28 9.44 4.81
C ARG A 118 16.72 8.07 4.43
N GLN A 119 15.92 7.50 5.32
CA GLN A 119 15.04 6.38 4.93
C GLN A 119 14.12 6.84 3.78
N PRO A 120 13.83 5.95 2.80
CA PRO A 120 12.85 6.25 1.77
C PRO A 120 11.55 6.67 2.45
N ARG A 121 11.00 7.83 2.07
CA ARG A 121 9.77 8.34 2.68
C ARG A 121 8.64 7.36 2.41
N SER A 122 8.02 6.86 3.48
CA SER A 122 6.77 6.10 3.39
C SER A 122 5.65 7.02 2.90
N PRO A 123 4.65 6.48 2.17
CA PRO A 123 3.47 7.23 1.80
C PRO A 123 2.84 7.90 3.03
N ARG A 124 2.33 9.10 2.84
CA ARG A 124 1.56 9.83 3.85
C ARG A 124 0.09 9.75 3.49
N ILE A 125 -0.72 9.27 4.39
CA ILE A 125 -2.16 9.09 4.20
C ILE A 125 -2.88 10.14 5.01
N ALA A 126 -3.80 10.87 4.38
CA ALA A 126 -4.65 11.84 5.05
C ALA A 126 -5.60 11.13 6.02
N VAL A 127 -5.77 11.67 7.21
CA VAL A 127 -6.66 11.13 8.23
C VAL A 127 -7.30 12.24 9.03
N ALA A 128 -8.49 11.98 9.61
CA ALA A 128 -9.20 12.88 10.49
C ALA A 128 -9.27 12.28 11.91
N ALA A 129 -8.12 12.14 12.57
CA ALA A 129 -8.04 11.59 13.92
C ALA A 129 -7.65 12.67 14.94
N VAL A 130 -8.13 12.53 16.16
CA VAL A 130 -7.72 13.37 17.30
C VAL A 130 -6.69 12.58 18.11
N SER A 131 -5.60 13.26 18.46
CA SER A 131 -4.51 12.69 19.27
C SER A 131 -4.33 13.49 20.57
N GLU A 132 -3.72 12.85 21.54
CA GLU A 132 -3.15 13.53 22.71
C GLU A 132 -1.64 13.71 22.51
N VAL A 133 -1.16 14.92 22.77
CA VAL A 133 0.23 15.30 22.67
C VAL A 133 0.72 15.73 24.04
N ARG A 134 1.72 15.06 24.58
CA ARG A 134 2.38 15.47 25.82
C ARG A 134 3.72 16.13 25.53
N MET A 135 3.84 17.37 25.95
CA MET A 135 5.00 18.24 25.84
C MET A 135 5.43 18.63 27.27
N GLY A 136 6.51 18.02 27.78
CA GLY A 136 6.90 18.19 29.19
C GLY A 136 5.76 17.76 30.14
N ALA A 137 5.29 18.69 30.97
CA ALA A 137 4.20 18.49 31.92
C ALA A 137 2.80 18.79 31.32
N THR A 138 2.74 19.31 30.11
CA THR A 138 1.47 19.75 29.46
C THR A 138 0.95 18.66 28.54
N THR A 139 -0.35 18.39 28.59
CA THR A 139 -1.05 17.51 27.65
C THR A 139 -2.05 18.34 26.86
N LEU A 140 -2.01 18.24 25.53
CA LEU A 140 -2.84 18.96 24.59
C LEU A 140 -3.55 17.98 23.65
N LYS A 141 -4.71 18.38 23.12
CA LYS A 141 -5.35 17.69 22.00
C LYS A 141 -4.88 18.29 20.69
N ALA A 142 -4.61 17.44 19.70
CA ALA A 142 -4.22 17.87 18.37
C ALA A 142 -4.94 17.04 17.30
N GLN A 143 -5.27 17.68 16.19
CA GLN A 143 -5.78 16.98 15.02
C GLN A 143 -4.63 16.38 14.19
N VAL A 144 -4.69 15.08 13.92
CA VAL A 144 -3.79 14.44 12.96
C VAL A 144 -4.32 14.73 11.55
N LYS A 145 -3.47 15.29 10.70
CA LYS A 145 -3.80 15.65 9.31
C LYS A 145 -3.35 14.60 8.32
N ASP A 146 -2.19 14.02 8.56
CA ASP A 146 -1.65 12.88 7.82
C ASP A 146 -0.73 12.05 8.70
N ILE A 147 -0.59 10.79 8.34
CA ILE A 147 0.28 9.84 9.03
C ILE A 147 1.03 8.97 8.00
N SER A 148 2.23 8.55 8.37
CA SER A 148 3.05 7.58 7.66
C SER A 148 3.75 6.66 8.67
N GLN A 149 4.45 5.63 8.22
CA GLN A 149 5.23 4.79 9.12
C GLN A 149 6.27 5.60 9.93
N GLY A 150 6.88 6.62 9.33
CA GLY A 150 7.97 7.39 9.95
C GLY A 150 7.55 8.67 10.67
N GLY A 151 6.28 9.05 10.68
CA GLY A 151 5.87 10.30 11.31
C GLY A 151 4.44 10.72 11.00
N ALA A 152 4.05 11.89 11.52
CA ALA A 152 2.74 12.46 11.34
C ALA A 152 2.83 13.99 11.12
N CYS A 153 1.77 14.55 10.55
CA CYS A 153 1.49 15.97 10.54
C CYS A 153 0.27 16.22 11.43
N ILE A 154 0.40 17.12 12.38
CA ILE A 154 -0.67 17.45 13.33
C ILE A 154 -0.93 18.95 13.36
N ALA A 155 -2.14 19.35 13.74
CA ALA A 155 -2.47 20.73 14.07
C ALA A 155 -2.45 20.88 15.60
N LEU A 156 -1.44 21.59 16.12
CA LEU A 156 -1.32 21.93 17.54
C LEU A 156 -1.90 23.33 17.79
N PRO A 157 -2.54 23.57 18.94
CA PRO A 157 -2.98 24.90 19.33
C PRO A 157 -1.84 25.84 19.77
N VAL A 158 -0.62 25.33 19.85
CA VAL A 158 0.59 26.03 20.26
C VAL A 158 1.73 25.75 19.30
N THR A 159 2.68 26.65 19.21
CA THR A 159 3.92 26.43 18.44
C THR A 159 4.89 25.58 19.26
N ALA A 160 5.38 24.51 18.69
CA ALA A 160 6.40 23.64 19.28
C ALA A 160 7.80 24.04 18.78
N ALA A 161 8.81 23.89 19.60
CA ALA A 161 10.20 24.15 19.18
C ALA A 161 10.70 23.03 18.23
N ALA A 162 11.55 23.41 17.28
CA ALA A 162 12.24 22.42 16.46
C ALA A 162 13.11 21.52 17.34
N GLU A 163 13.22 20.23 17.00
CA GLU A 163 13.91 19.17 17.76
C GLU A 163 13.33 18.89 19.15
N GLU A 164 12.20 19.50 19.53
CA GLU A 164 11.50 19.17 20.76
C GLU A 164 10.98 17.73 20.71
N ARG A 165 11.11 17.02 21.84
CA ARG A 165 10.62 15.66 22.01
C ARG A 165 9.23 15.69 22.64
N ILE A 166 8.28 15.02 22.00
CA ILE A 166 6.90 14.92 22.45
C ILE A 166 6.45 13.48 22.48
N MET A 167 5.49 13.19 23.32
CA MET A 167 4.78 11.90 23.26
C MET A 167 3.47 12.09 22.54
N LEU A 168 3.23 11.28 21.49
CA LEU A 168 2.01 11.30 20.68
C LEU A 168 1.21 10.03 20.93
N ALA A 169 -0.03 10.19 21.38
CA ALA A 169 -0.98 9.10 21.55
C ALA A 169 -2.14 9.28 20.56
N ILE A 170 -2.22 8.41 19.57
CA ILE A 170 -3.33 8.32 18.61
C ILE A 170 -4.18 7.10 19.00
N PRO A 171 -5.51 7.22 19.19
CA PRO A 171 -6.36 6.09 19.53
C PRO A 171 -6.20 4.94 18.52
N GLY A 172 -6.04 3.71 19.01
CA GLY A 172 -5.81 2.52 18.20
C GLY A 172 -4.37 2.30 17.73
N LEU A 173 -3.45 3.24 18.03
CA LEU A 173 -2.01 3.09 17.76
C LEU A 173 -1.21 3.13 19.07
N PRO A 174 -0.02 2.50 19.13
CA PRO A 174 0.86 2.63 20.28
C PRO A 174 1.34 4.07 20.45
N MET A 175 1.47 4.52 21.69
CA MET A 175 2.07 5.82 22.00
C MET A 175 3.47 5.91 21.41
N LYS A 176 3.79 7.03 20.74
CA LYS A 176 5.06 7.26 20.07
C LYS A 176 5.83 8.44 20.64
N LEU A 177 7.11 8.22 20.91
CA LEU A 177 8.06 9.31 21.05
C LEU A 177 8.29 9.90 19.65
N ALA A 178 8.06 11.20 19.53
CA ALA A 178 8.21 11.92 18.28
C ALA A 178 9.08 13.18 18.48
N ILE A 179 9.75 13.59 17.40
CA ILE A 179 10.62 14.76 17.36
C ILE A 179 9.99 15.75 16.40
N VAL A 180 9.82 16.99 16.85
CA VAL A 180 9.34 18.09 16.02
C VAL A 180 10.38 18.46 14.98
N ARG A 181 10.01 18.43 13.69
CA ARG A 181 10.92 18.83 12.60
C ARG A 181 10.68 20.25 12.10
N TRP A 182 9.45 20.66 12.14
CA TRP A 182 9.00 22.01 11.82
C TRP A 182 7.66 22.28 12.50
N SER A 183 7.35 23.52 12.78
CA SER A 183 6.11 23.98 13.41
C SER A 183 5.67 25.30 12.80
N GLY A 184 4.36 25.54 12.75
CA GLY A 184 3.67 26.71 12.24
C GLY A 184 2.17 26.48 12.41
N GLU A 185 1.35 26.74 11.39
CA GLU A 185 -0.08 26.34 11.38
C GLU A 185 -0.27 24.84 11.58
N ARG A 186 0.72 24.06 11.19
CA ARG A 186 0.81 22.61 11.40
C ARG A 186 2.17 22.29 11.96
N THR A 187 2.30 21.10 12.53
CA THR A 187 3.56 20.61 13.11
C THR A 187 3.91 19.27 12.49
N GLY A 188 5.09 19.19 11.89
CA GLY A 188 5.63 17.97 11.32
C GLY A 188 6.46 17.19 12.30
N LEU A 189 6.11 15.92 12.51
CA LEU A 189 6.69 15.01 13.47
C LEU A 189 7.41 13.86 12.77
N VAL A 190 8.55 13.45 13.32
CA VAL A 190 9.23 12.20 12.98
C VAL A 190 9.21 11.30 14.22
N PHE A 191 8.75 10.07 14.06
CA PHE A 191 8.76 9.08 15.12
C PHE A 191 10.19 8.61 15.40
N ALA A 192 10.54 8.44 16.68
CA ALA A 192 11.82 7.85 17.07
C ALA A 192 11.96 6.42 16.52
N GLU A 193 10.86 5.68 16.51
CA GLU A 193 10.76 4.35 15.92
C GLU A 193 9.56 4.31 14.96
N PRO A 194 9.75 3.87 13.70
CA PRO A 194 8.65 3.78 12.73
C PRO A 194 7.52 2.87 13.22
N LEU A 195 6.29 3.16 12.78
CA LEU A 195 5.17 2.25 12.94
C LEU A 195 5.36 1.03 12.03
N PRO A 196 5.12 -0.20 12.51
CA PRO A 196 5.07 -1.38 11.67
C PRO A 196 4.03 -1.21 10.56
N PHE A 197 4.34 -1.70 9.36
CA PHE A 197 3.44 -1.59 8.21
C PHE A 197 2.07 -2.20 8.49
N GLU A 198 2.07 -3.41 9.03
CA GLU A 198 0.87 -4.21 9.28
C GLU A 198 -0.07 -3.49 10.25
N LEU A 199 0.50 -2.89 11.30
CA LEU A 199 -0.25 -2.14 12.30
C LEU A 199 -0.88 -0.88 11.69
N LEU A 200 -0.07 -0.05 11.00
CA LEU A 200 -0.55 1.18 10.39
C LEU A 200 -1.56 0.91 9.28
N SER A 201 -1.31 -0.10 8.43
CA SER A 201 -2.21 -0.45 7.33
C SER A 201 -3.58 -0.91 7.84
N ARG A 202 -3.62 -1.73 8.89
CA ARG A 202 -4.87 -2.16 9.54
C ARG A 202 -5.61 -0.98 10.14
N TRP A 203 -4.91 -0.17 10.94
CA TRP A 203 -5.49 1.01 11.57
C TRP A 203 -6.09 1.96 10.54
N LEU A 204 -5.42 2.22 9.42
CA LEU A 204 -5.93 3.04 8.32
C LEU A 204 -7.18 2.43 7.67
N GLY A 205 -7.24 1.11 7.54
CA GLY A 205 -8.41 0.41 6.98
C GLY A 205 -9.66 0.50 7.87
N GLU A 206 -9.49 0.82 9.16
CA GLU A 206 -10.57 1.00 10.14
C GLU A 206 -11.00 2.48 10.30
N GLN A 207 -10.24 3.43 9.70
CA GLN A 207 -10.59 4.83 9.78
C GLN A 207 -11.70 5.19 8.78
N PRO A 208 -12.62 6.09 9.17
CA PRO A 208 -13.52 6.68 8.18
C PRO A 208 -12.71 7.52 7.18
N SER A 209 -13.17 7.54 5.93
CA SER A 209 -12.59 8.44 4.93
C SER A 209 -12.70 9.89 5.39
N PRO A 210 -11.67 10.71 5.24
CA PRO A 210 -11.69 12.13 5.60
C PRO A 210 -12.65 12.95 4.76
#